data_72f89ec2c856eeedfb793c38bb58b0fe
#
_entry.id   72f89ec2c856eeedfb793c38bb58b0fe
#
_cell.length_a   1.000
_cell.length_b   1.000
_cell.length_c   1.000
_cell.angle_alpha   90.00
_cell.angle_beta   90.00
_cell.angle_gamma   90.00
#
_symmetry.space_group_name_H-M   'P 1'
#
loop_
_entity.id
_entity.type
_entity.pdbx_description
1 polymer ?
#
loop_
_entity_poly.entity_id
_entity_poly.type
_entity_poly.pdbx_seq_one_letter_code
_entity_poly.pdbx_strand_id
1 'polypeptide(L)'
;MSLHNLKPAEQSNLNAGKRVGRGQGTGKGGTSSRGHKGAKSRSGYSKKIGFEGGQMPLQRRVPKFGFTNINRVFHNVVNLDTLQDLVNQKKVKKEVTFDKFVELRLVGKNELLKILGRGKLEAPLKVTAHKFSKTAKVAIEAAGGEAIKI
;
A
#
# COMPACT_ATOMS: atom_id res chain seq x y z
N MET A 1 -18.45 24.00 -24.53
CA MET A 1 -18.57 22.53 -24.67
C MET A 1 -19.89 22.24 -25.38
N SER A 2 -19.86 21.44 -26.44
CA SER A 2 -21.08 21.01 -27.13
C SER A 2 -21.53 19.69 -26.54
N LEU A 3 -22.84 19.49 -26.31
CA LEU A 3 -23.40 18.28 -25.67
C LEU A 3 -23.01 16.98 -26.39
N HIS A 4 -22.82 17.00 -27.72
CA HIS A 4 -22.41 15.83 -28.49
C HIS A 4 -20.93 15.45 -28.33
N ASN A 5 -20.10 16.30 -27.71
CA ASN A 5 -18.68 16.05 -27.46
C ASN A 5 -18.38 15.62 -26.00
N LEU A 6 -19.39 15.37 -25.21
CA LEU A 6 -19.21 14.88 -23.85
C LEU A 6 -18.65 13.46 -23.85
N LYS A 7 -17.53 13.28 -23.25
CA LYS A 7 -16.93 11.95 -23.01
C LYS A 7 -17.03 11.62 -21.54
N PRO A 8 -17.40 10.37 -21.18
CA PRO A 8 -17.38 9.95 -19.78
C PRO A 8 -15.95 10.03 -19.21
N ALA A 9 -15.82 10.18 -17.91
CA ALA A 9 -14.52 10.12 -17.26
C ALA A 9 -13.81 8.80 -17.58
N GLU A 10 -12.50 8.83 -17.70
CA GLU A 10 -11.71 7.62 -17.92
C GLU A 10 -12.09 6.56 -16.89
N GLN A 11 -12.29 5.32 -17.34
CA GLN A 11 -12.71 4.17 -16.56
C GLN A 11 -14.16 4.16 -16.04
N SER A 12 -14.97 5.18 -16.23
CA SER A 12 -16.37 5.20 -15.78
C SER A 12 -17.24 4.09 -16.39
N ASN A 13 -16.93 3.64 -17.61
CA ASN A 13 -17.67 2.63 -18.37
C ASN A 13 -16.93 1.28 -18.51
N LEU A 14 -15.74 1.12 -17.93
CA LEU A 14 -14.91 -0.07 -18.10
C LEU A 14 -15.44 -1.31 -17.36
N ASN A 15 -16.25 -1.13 -16.33
CA ASN A 15 -16.78 -2.20 -15.51
C ASN A 15 -18.30 -2.37 -15.67
N ALA A 16 -18.74 -2.61 -16.90
CA ALA A 16 -20.12 -3.08 -17.10
C ALA A 16 -20.33 -4.38 -16.32
N GLY A 17 -21.22 -4.34 -15.33
CA GLY A 17 -21.53 -5.50 -14.47
C GLY A 17 -21.87 -6.73 -15.31
N LYS A 18 -21.19 -7.85 -15.04
CA LYS A 18 -21.42 -9.10 -15.77
C LYS A 18 -22.82 -9.63 -15.48
N ARG A 19 -23.70 -9.62 -16.45
CA ARG A 19 -25.05 -10.16 -16.37
C ARG A 19 -25.02 -11.66 -16.62
N VAL A 20 -25.49 -12.45 -15.66
CA VAL A 20 -25.55 -13.92 -15.74
C VAL A 20 -26.99 -14.40 -15.66
N GLY A 21 -27.28 -15.65 -16.07
CA GLY A 21 -28.62 -16.21 -16.05
C GLY A 21 -29.58 -15.53 -17.05
N ARG A 22 -29.08 -15.04 -18.20
CA ARG A 22 -29.88 -14.33 -19.21
C ARG A 22 -29.87 -15.04 -20.59
N GLY A 23 -30.18 -16.32 -20.58
CA GLY A 23 -30.31 -17.13 -21.77
C GLY A 23 -29.13 -18.04 -22.07
N GLN A 24 -29.40 -19.14 -22.78
CA GLN A 24 -28.43 -20.20 -23.10
C GLN A 24 -27.29 -19.67 -24.02
N GLY A 25 -27.65 -18.85 -25.02
CA GLY A 25 -26.69 -18.31 -26.00
C GLY A 25 -25.57 -17.47 -25.40
N THR A 26 -25.71 -16.96 -24.19
CA THR A 26 -24.67 -16.21 -23.50
C THR A 26 -23.54 -17.09 -22.92
N GLY A 27 -23.69 -18.43 -22.94
CA GLY A 27 -22.80 -19.37 -22.26
C GLY A 27 -22.83 -19.28 -20.73
N LYS A 28 -23.70 -18.42 -20.17
CA LYS A 28 -23.86 -18.17 -18.74
C LYS A 28 -25.30 -18.22 -18.27
N GLY A 29 -26.16 -18.88 -19.07
CA GLY A 29 -27.55 -19.18 -18.72
C GLY A 29 -27.66 -20.26 -17.66
N GLY A 30 -28.91 -20.69 -17.36
CA GLY A 30 -29.17 -21.74 -16.41
C GLY A 30 -28.61 -21.44 -15.00
N THR A 31 -27.54 -22.09 -14.65
CA THR A 31 -26.93 -22.01 -13.31
C THR A 31 -26.03 -20.78 -13.07
N SER A 32 -26.03 -19.80 -13.97
CA SER A 32 -25.22 -18.58 -13.86
C SER A 32 -23.69 -18.84 -13.70
N SER A 33 -23.19 -19.90 -14.33
CA SER A 33 -21.81 -20.38 -14.27
C SER A 33 -21.36 -20.87 -12.88
N ARG A 34 -22.29 -21.18 -11.97
CA ARG A 34 -21.98 -21.73 -10.64
C ARG A 34 -22.04 -23.25 -10.56
N GLY A 35 -22.52 -23.91 -11.62
CA GLY A 35 -22.82 -25.36 -11.61
C GLY A 35 -24.10 -25.68 -10.84
N HIS A 36 -24.33 -26.96 -10.58
CA HIS A 36 -25.54 -27.40 -9.92
C HIS A 36 -25.43 -27.28 -8.38
N LYS A 37 -25.52 -28.40 -7.68
CA LYS A 37 -25.53 -28.46 -6.21
C LYS A 37 -24.13 -28.13 -5.59
N GLY A 38 -24.09 -27.94 -4.29
CA GLY A 38 -22.88 -27.73 -3.51
C GLY A 38 -22.75 -26.33 -2.91
N ALA A 39 -21.85 -26.17 -1.99
CA ALA A 39 -21.64 -24.92 -1.27
C ALA A 39 -21.23 -23.75 -2.18
N LYS A 40 -20.39 -24.00 -3.21
CA LYS A 40 -19.94 -23.00 -4.17
C LYS A 40 -21.06 -22.39 -5.02
N SER A 41 -22.21 -23.09 -5.15
CA SER A 41 -23.35 -22.59 -5.91
C SER A 41 -24.27 -21.69 -5.11
N ARG A 42 -24.06 -21.56 -3.81
CA ARG A 42 -24.91 -20.76 -2.91
C ARG A 42 -24.37 -19.35 -2.77
N SER A 43 -25.27 -18.41 -2.43
CA SER A 43 -24.89 -17.05 -2.07
C SER A 43 -24.10 -17.05 -0.76
N GLY A 44 -23.16 -16.10 -0.62
CA GLY A 44 -22.35 -15.97 0.59
C GLY A 44 -21.26 -17.03 0.78
N TYR A 45 -21.08 -17.97 -0.19
CA TYR A 45 -19.97 -18.91 -0.11
C TYR A 45 -18.62 -18.21 -0.27
N SER A 46 -17.73 -18.45 0.67
CA SER A 46 -16.32 -18.10 0.56
C SER A 46 -15.44 -19.34 0.78
N LYS A 47 -14.28 -19.37 0.13
CA LYS A 47 -13.30 -20.44 0.35
C LYS A 47 -12.78 -20.38 1.78
N LYS A 48 -12.89 -21.48 2.51
CA LYS A 48 -12.31 -21.61 3.86
C LYS A 48 -10.78 -21.64 3.74
N ILE A 49 -10.11 -20.59 4.19
CA ILE A 49 -8.65 -20.51 4.17
C ILE A 49 -8.08 -21.48 5.21
N GLY A 50 -7.07 -22.28 4.81
CA GLY A 50 -6.41 -23.23 5.70
C GLY A 50 -7.27 -24.49 6.02
N PHE A 51 -8.35 -24.75 5.29
CA PHE A 51 -9.13 -25.98 5.46
C PHE A 51 -8.44 -27.17 4.77
N GLU A 52 -8.19 -28.23 5.51
CA GLU A 52 -7.48 -29.45 5.09
C GLU A 52 -8.40 -30.68 5.01
N GLY A 53 -9.63 -30.51 4.48
CA GLY A 53 -10.53 -31.64 4.22
C GLY A 53 -11.08 -32.37 5.46
N GLY A 54 -10.95 -31.80 6.65
CA GLY A 54 -11.32 -32.43 7.93
C GLY A 54 -10.13 -32.83 8.79
N GLN A 55 -8.95 -32.94 8.21
CA GLN A 55 -7.69 -33.04 8.96
C GLN A 55 -7.46 -31.78 9.80
N MET A 56 -6.84 -31.93 10.96
CA MET A 56 -6.46 -30.78 11.81
C MET A 56 -5.55 -29.84 11.03
N PRO A 57 -5.95 -28.57 10.81
CA PRO A 57 -5.16 -27.61 10.04
C PRO A 57 -3.78 -27.36 10.64
N LEU A 58 -2.78 -27.07 9.80
CA LEU A 58 -1.39 -26.85 10.20
C LEU A 58 -1.27 -25.83 11.35
N GLN A 59 -2.05 -24.76 11.30
CA GLN A 59 -2.08 -23.72 12.35
C GLN A 59 -2.48 -24.26 13.74
N ARG A 60 -3.14 -25.40 13.83
CA ARG A 60 -3.51 -26.06 15.10
C ARG A 60 -2.52 -27.16 15.49
N ARG A 61 -1.80 -27.73 14.52
CA ARG A 61 -0.77 -28.75 14.77
C ARG A 61 0.52 -28.18 15.31
N VAL A 62 0.86 -26.94 14.86
CA VAL A 62 2.08 -26.25 15.29
C VAL A 62 1.89 -25.65 16.67
N PRO A 63 2.86 -25.77 17.58
CA PRO A 63 2.82 -25.14 18.91
C PRO A 63 2.68 -23.62 18.80
N LYS A 64 1.91 -23.03 19.70
CA LYS A 64 1.80 -21.57 19.81
C LYS A 64 3.11 -21.00 20.34
N PHE A 65 3.57 -19.90 19.79
CA PHE A 65 4.78 -19.21 20.21
C PHE A 65 4.62 -17.69 20.12
N GLY A 66 5.45 -16.99 20.89
CA GLY A 66 5.54 -15.55 20.85
C GLY A 66 4.38 -14.82 21.55
N PHE A 67 4.47 -13.51 21.57
CA PHE A 67 3.46 -12.60 22.10
C PHE A 67 3.48 -11.29 21.34
N THR A 68 2.39 -10.54 21.39
CA THR A 68 2.30 -9.21 20.83
C THR A 68 2.68 -8.18 21.88
N ASN A 69 3.77 -7.43 21.64
CA ASN A 69 4.18 -6.34 22.54
C ASN A 69 3.22 -5.15 22.36
N ILE A 70 2.46 -4.83 23.40
CA ILE A 70 1.49 -3.71 23.43
C ILE A 70 2.20 -2.34 23.33
N ASN A 71 3.43 -2.25 23.86
CA ASN A 71 4.22 -1.02 23.85
C ASN A 71 5.08 -0.85 22.58
N ARG A 72 4.79 -1.61 21.52
CA ARG A 72 5.53 -1.52 20.27
C ARG A 72 5.28 -0.19 19.57
N VAL A 73 6.34 0.58 19.36
CA VAL A 73 6.31 1.84 18.63
C VAL A 73 6.65 1.59 17.17
N PHE A 74 5.72 1.90 16.29
CA PHE A 74 5.89 1.79 14.84
C PHE A 74 6.39 3.12 14.28
N HIS A 75 7.24 3.02 13.26
CA HIS A 75 7.73 4.17 12.53
C HIS A 75 7.44 3.94 11.05
N ASN A 76 6.86 4.92 10.39
CA ASN A 76 6.78 4.94 8.94
C ASN A 76 8.18 5.21 8.36
N VAL A 77 8.51 4.50 7.31
CA VAL A 77 9.84 4.49 6.73
C VAL A 77 9.85 5.25 5.42
N VAL A 78 10.76 6.21 5.29
CA VAL A 78 11.09 6.86 4.02
C VAL A 78 12.57 6.63 3.73
N ASN A 79 12.90 6.27 2.50
CA ASN A 79 14.26 5.99 2.07
C ASN A 79 14.88 7.20 1.33
N LEU A 80 16.22 7.20 1.17
CA LEU A 80 16.93 8.26 0.46
C LEU A 80 16.56 8.32 -1.03
N ASP A 81 16.27 7.18 -1.66
CA ASP A 81 15.76 7.14 -3.04
C ASP A 81 14.46 7.95 -3.19
N THR A 82 13.53 7.79 -2.27
CA THR A 82 12.28 8.56 -2.26
C THR A 82 12.53 10.06 -2.11
N LEU A 83 13.49 10.46 -1.26
CA LEU A 83 13.88 11.88 -1.12
C LEU A 83 14.49 12.44 -2.41
N GLN A 84 15.34 11.68 -3.08
CA GLN A 84 15.92 12.07 -4.35
C GLN A 84 14.84 12.22 -5.45
N ASP A 85 13.88 11.31 -5.50
CA ASP A 85 12.75 11.39 -6.42
C ASP A 85 11.89 12.64 -6.19
N LEU A 86 11.66 13.03 -4.93
CA LEU A 86 10.93 14.25 -4.59
C LEU A 86 11.68 15.51 -5.07
N VAL A 87 13.01 15.50 -5.01
CA VAL A 87 13.85 16.60 -5.54
C VAL A 87 13.75 16.64 -7.07
N ASN A 88 13.88 15.49 -7.73
CA ASN A 88 13.78 15.36 -9.18
C ASN A 88 12.42 15.85 -9.70
N GLN A 89 11.34 15.54 -8.95
CA GLN A 89 9.98 16.03 -9.23
C GLN A 89 9.74 17.48 -8.86
N LYS A 90 10.77 18.19 -8.36
CA LYS A 90 10.71 19.60 -7.90
C LYS A 90 9.65 19.86 -6.80
N LYS A 91 9.22 18.83 -6.09
CA LYS A 91 8.28 18.94 -4.97
C LYS A 91 8.95 19.46 -3.69
N VAL A 92 10.26 19.22 -3.59
CA VAL A 92 11.11 19.66 -2.48
C VAL A 92 12.33 20.35 -3.06
N LYS A 93 12.78 21.46 -2.44
CA LYS A 93 13.96 22.22 -2.91
C LYS A 93 15.18 22.01 -2.00
N LYS A 94 15.17 22.55 -0.79
CA LYS A 94 16.31 22.51 0.14
C LYS A 94 15.96 21.94 1.51
N GLU A 95 14.71 22.10 1.96
CA GLU A 95 14.28 21.70 3.28
C GLU A 95 13.05 20.78 3.20
N VAL A 96 13.06 19.72 4.00
CA VAL A 96 11.96 18.75 4.12
C VAL A 96 11.58 18.62 5.58
N THR A 97 10.54 19.32 5.98
CA THR A 97 9.97 19.25 7.32
C THR A 97 9.01 18.06 7.44
N PHE A 98 8.67 17.68 8.67
CA PHE A 98 7.67 16.61 8.90
C PHE A 98 6.31 16.91 8.23
N ASP A 99 5.86 18.17 8.30
CA ASP A 99 4.60 18.60 7.67
C ASP A 99 4.60 18.38 6.15
N LYS A 100 5.77 18.55 5.52
CA LYS A 100 5.92 18.30 4.08
C LYS A 100 5.73 16.82 3.72
N PHE A 101 6.19 15.89 4.56
CA PHE A 101 5.93 14.46 4.38
C PHE A 101 4.45 14.13 4.53
N VAL A 102 3.74 14.80 5.43
CA VAL A 102 2.29 14.65 5.61
C VAL A 102 1.52 15.19 4.40
N GLU A 103 1.86 16.37 3.89
CA GLU A 103 1.27 16.96 2.67
C GLU A 103 1.43 16.04 1.45
N LEU A 104 2.61 15.43 1.30
CA LEU A 104 2.92 14.49 0.23
C LEU A 104 2.30 13.10 0.45
N ARG A 105 1.56 12.91 1.53
CA ARG A 105 0.91 11.63 1.92
C ARG A 105 1.88 10.45 2.05
N LEU A 106 3.12 10.71 2.40
CA LEU A 106 4.12 9.69 2.68
C LEU A 106 4.03 9.17 4.11
N VAL A 107 3.53 10.02 5.02
CA VAL A 107 3.39 9.71 6.45
C VAL A 107 2.07 10.29 6.95
N GLY A 108 1.40 9.61 7.85
CA GLY A 108 0.21 10.12 8.53
C GLY A 108 0.56 11.18 9.59
N LYS A 109 -0.35 12.11 9.86
CA LYS A 109 -0.16 13.22 10.80
C LYS A 109 0.27 12.79 12.21
N ASN A 110 -0.21 11.63 12.67
CA ASN A 110 0.06 11.10 14.02
C ASN A 110 1.09 9.96 14.03
N GLU A 111 1.81 9.77 12.93
CA GLU A 111 2.77 8.68 12.78
C GLU A 111 4.19 9.17 12.99
N LEU A 112 5.07 8.28 13.45
CA LEU A 112 6.47 8.59 13.63
C LEU A 112 7.24 8.29 12.34
N LEU A 113 8.04 9.24 11.87
CA LEU A 113 8.86 9.12 10.67
C LEU A 113 10.27 8.64 11.02
N LYS A 114 10.75 7.65 10.25
CA LYS A 114 12.14 7.21 10.27
C LYS A 114 12.75 7.21 8.88
N ILE A 115 13.91 7.86 8.73
CA ILE A 115 14.67 7.88 7.47
C ILE A 115 15.65 6.71 7.44
N LEU A 116 15.62 5.94 6.34
CA LEU A 116 16.52 4.81 6.08
C LEU A 116 17.43 5.08 4.88
N GLY A 117 18.62 4.45 4.88
CA GLY A 117 19.70 4.73 3.95
C GLY A 117 19.67 3.95 2.63
N ARG A 118 18.51 3.44 2.18
CA ARG A 118 18.43 2.81 0.86
C ARG A 118 18.44 3.87 -0.23
N GLY A 119 19.23 3.65 -1.27
CA GLY A 119 19.39 4.57 -2.41
C GLY A 119 20.55 5.54 -2.22
N LYS A 120 20.73 6.45 -3.17
CA LYS A 120 21.71 7.52 -3.16
C LYS A 120 21.00 8.86 -3.08
N LEU A 121 21.53 9.78 -2.29
CA LEU A 121 21.09 11.16 -2.20
C LEU A 121 22.24 12.05 -2.72
N GLU A 122 21.96 12.82 -3.76
CA GLU A 122 22.92 13.75 -4.39
C GLU A 122 22.64 15.21 -4.02
N ALA A 123 21.38 15.50 -3.70
CA ALA A 123 20.96 16.85 -3.37
C ALA A 123 21.24 17.19 -1.90
N PRO A 124 21.79 18.38 -1.60
CA PRO A 124 21.96 18.85 -0.23
C PRO A 124 20.59 19.19 0.37
N LEU A 125 20.09 18.34 1.25
CA LEU A 125 18.78 18.47 1.88
C LEU A 125 18.88 18.60 3.39
N LYS A 126 18.13 19.54 3.95
CA LYS A 126 17.86 19.61 5.39
C LYS A 126 16.60 18.79 5.69
N VAL A 127 16.76 17.66 6.37
CA VAL A 127 15.68 16.71 6.62
C VAL A 127 15.34 16.66 8.10
N THR A 128 14.07 16.90 8.43
CA THR A 128 13.56 16.85 9.81
C THR A 128 12.70 15.59 10.01
N ALA A 129 13.10 14.69 10.94
CA ALA A 129 12.40 13.44 11.21
C ALA A 129 12.60 12.97 12.66
N HIS A 130 11.74 12.05 13.13
CA HIS A 130 11.80 11.50 14.50
C HIS A 130 13.03 10.60 14.71
N LYS A 131 13.40 9.80 13.68
CA LYS A 131 14.59 8.93 13.75
C LYS A 131 15.29 8.83 12.40
N PHE A 132 16.60 8.57 12.47
CA PHE A 132 17.46 8.30 11.32
C PHE A 132 18.21 6.98 11.55
N SER A 133 18.48 6.22 10.49
CA SER A 133 19.48 5.15 10.55
C SER A 133 20.88 5.74 10.49
N LYS A 134 21.87 5.02 11.01
CA LYS A 134 23.29 5.47 10.96
C LYS A 134 23.73 5.74 9.51
N THR A 135 23.40 4.83 8.59
CA THR A 135 23.70 4.95 7.17
C THR A 135 23.01 6.15 6.52
N ALA A 136 21.74 6.41 6.85
CA ALA A 136 21.01 7.56 6.30
C ALA A 136 21.63 8.89 6.75
N LYS A 137 22.01 8.99 8.04
CA LYS A 137 22.63 10.20 8.57
C LYS A 137 23.94 10.52 7.86
N VAL A 138 24.83 9.53 7.74
CA VAL A 138 26.11 9.69 7.04
C VAL A 138 25.91 10.08 5.57
N ALA A 139 24.93 9.47 4.89
CA ALA A 139 24.66 9.78 3.49
C ALA A 139 24.07 11.17 3.27
N ILE A 140 23.22 11.68 4.17
CA ILE A 140 22.70 13.06 4.12
C ILE A 140 23.81 14.06 4.37
N GLU A 141 24.67 13.84 5.37
CA GLU A 141 25.82 14.69 5.69
C GLU A 141 26.85 14.67 4.55
N ALA A 142 27.13 13.51 3.93
CA ALA A 142 28.03 13.38 2.78
C ALA A 142 27.51 14.12 1.53
N ALA A 143 26.19 14.23 1.35
CA ALA A 143 25.56 15.02 0.29
C ALA A 143 25.54 16.54 0.61
N GLY A 144 26.14 16.98 1.73
CA GLY A 144 26.12 18.37 2.17
C GLY A 144 24.81 18.83 2.80
N GLY A 145 23.97 17.89 3.23
CA GLY A 145 22.70 18.15 3.92
C GLY A 145 22.82 18.10 5.44
N GLU A 146 21.70 18.29 6.11
CA GLU A 146 21.59 18.28 7.57
C GLU A 146 20.45 17.34 8.01
N ALA A 147 20.70 16.47 9.01
CA ALA A 147 19.69 15.58 9.60
C ALA A 147 19.26 16.10 10.98
N ILE A 148 18.05 16.63 11.07
CA ILE A 148 17.48 17.20 12.31
C ILE A 148 16.49 16.21 12.91
N LYS A 149 16.69 15.90 14.18
CA LYS A 149 15.77 15.07 14.95
C LYS A 149 14.75 15.95 15.68
N ILE A 150 13.46 15.61 15.53
CA ILE A 150 12.34 16.15 16.31
C ILE A 150 12.31 15.48 17.68
#